data_21884b329a2eb2395ad0a81d4e8fecf7
#
_entry.id   21884b329a2eb2395ad0a81d4e8fecf7
#
_cell.length_a   1.000
_cell.length_b   1.000
_cell.length_c   1.000
_cell.angle_alpha   90.00
_cell.angle_beta   90.00
_cell.angle_gamma   90.00
#
_symmetry.space_group_name_H-M   'P 1'
#
loop_
_entity.id
_entity.type
_entity.pdbx_description
1 polymer ?
#
loop_
_entity_poly.entity_id
_entity_poly.type
_entity_poly.pdbx_seq_one_letter_code
_entity_poly.pdbx_strand_id
1 'polypeptide(L)'
;IDSMLLCGISPITVVLGHRGRDIEAILKSRYLGTDLTMVYNNGYAATDMLTSIKIGLSAIPPCDAFFLLPGDMPVVAKETFLAVYRAMPENTPAIAFPTLEGYRKHPPLIDSRFIPDILHYDGAEGLRGFWKLHEDAVVTVPVDDVGCWTDLDTFAQYSRCVQRYQG
;
A
#
# COMPACT_ATOMS: atom_id res chain seq x y z
N ILE A 1 7.92 2.85 4.28
CA ILE A 1 8.92 3.18 3.23
C ILE A 1 10.17 2.32 3.44
N ASP A 2 10.80 2.31 4.61
CA ASP A 2 12.07 1.58 4.85
C ASP A 2 11.98 0.10 4.46
N SER A 3 10.94 -0.63 4.87
CA SER A 3 10.73 -2.04 4.50
C SER A 3 10.61 -2.25 2.99
N MET A 4 9.97 -1.32 2.28
CA MET A 4 9.83 -1.37 0.82
C MET A 4 11.19 -1.18 0.14
N LEU A 5 11.96 -0.18 0.56
CA LEU A 5 13.31 0.08 0.03
C LEU A 5 14.26 -1.10 0.28
N LEU A 6 14.18 -1.74 1.46
CA LEU A 6 14.96 -2.94 1.77
C LEU A 6 14.61 -4.15 0.88
N CYS A 7 13.45 -4.15 0.24
CA CYS A 7 13.05 -5.14 -0.77
C CYS A 7 13.40 -4.73 -2.20
N GLY A 8 14.02 -3.56 -2.40
CA GLY A 8 14.30 -3.01 -3.72
C GLY A 8 13.06 -2.44 -4.43
N ILE A 9 11.97 -2.18 -3.68
CA ILE A 9 10.76 -1.56 -4.25
C ILE A 9 11.03 -0.08 -4.47
N SER A 10 11.08 0.34 -5.73
CA SER A 10 11.31 1.71 -6.18
C SER A 10 10.81 1.84 -7.62
N PRO A 11 10.25 2.97 -8.04
CA PRO A 11 9.98 4.16 -7.23
C PRO A 11 8.80 4.00 -6.25
N ILE A 12 8.71 4.91 -5.28
CA ILE A 12 7.61 4.94 -4.31
C ILE A 12 6.81 6.23 -4.51
N THR A 13 5.50 6.12 -4.65
CA THR A 13 4.59 7.27 -4.69
C THR A 13 3.80 7.36 -3.39
N VAL A 14 3.87 8.52 -2.73
CA VAL A 14 3.15 8.81 -1.48
C VAL A 14 2.03 9.79 -1.75
N VAL A 15 0.81 9.42 -1.40
CA VAL A 15 -0.35 10.30 -1.48
C VAL A 15 -0.54 10.99 -0.14
N LEU A 16 -0.45 12.31 -0.13
CA LEU A 16 -0.53 13.15 1.04
C LEU A 16 -1.91 13.83 1.14
N GLY A 17 -2.44 13.88 2.35
CA GLY A 17 -3.72 14.57 2.66
C GLY A 17 -3.54 15.51 3.83
N HIS A 18 -4.12 15.14 4.98
CA HIS A 18 -4.03 15.95 6.21
C HIS A 18 -2.57 16.21 6.61
N ARG A 19 -2.24 17.47 6.90
CA ARG A 19 -0.87 17.91 7.20
C ARG A 19 0.18 17.48 6.17
N GLY A 20 -0.23 17.32 4.91
CA GLY A 20 0.62 16.79 3.86
C GLY A 20 1.95 17.53 3.69
N ARG A 21 1.98 18.87 3.88
CA ARG A 21 3.22 19.66 3.80
C ARG A 21 4.22 19.35 4.92
N ASP A 22 3.73 19.08 6.12
CA ASP A 22 4.59 18.71 7.26
C ASP A 22 5.21 17.33 7.00
N ILE A 23 4.39 16.40 6.51
CA ILE A 23 4.83 15.04 6.16
C ILE A 23 5.83 15.10 4.99
N GLU A 24 5.54 15.87 3.95
CA GLU A 24 6.46 16.08 2.83
C GLU A 24 7.83 16.56 3.28
N ALA A 25 7.89 17.57 4.18
CA ALA A 25 9.14 18.09 4.69
C ALA A 25 9.98 17.01 5.41
N ILE A 26 9.32 16.17 6.21
CA ILE A 26 9.96 15.05 6.90
C ILE A 26 10.47 14.01 5.90
N LEU A 27 9.64 13.62 4.92
CA LEU A 27 9.99 12.62 3.92
C LEU A 27 11.16 13.09 3.05
N LYS A 28 11.15 14.34 2.60
CA LYS A 28 12.26 14.93 1.82
C LYS A 28 13.57 14.94 2.60
N SER A 29 13.52 15.23 3.89
CA SER A 29 14.70 15.23 4.74
C SER A 29 15.24 13.82 4.99
N ARG A 30 14.34 12.85 5.25
CA ARG A 30 14.71 11.49 5.64
C ARG A 30 15.15 10.64 4.46
N TYR A 31 14.53 10.82 3.29
CA TYR A 31 14.72 9.99 2.10
C TYR A 31 15.41 10.75 0.96
N LEU A 32 16.42 11.55 1.32
CA LEU A 32 17.21 12.31 0.34
C LEU A 32 17.89 11.34 -0.65
N GLY A 33 17.72 11.59 -1.94
CA GLY A 33 18.28 10.73 -3.00
C GLY A 33 17.51 9.44 -3.28
N THR A 34 16.37 9.21 -2.59
CA THR A 34 15.45 8.12 -2.91
C THR A 34 14.47 8.56 -4.00
N ASP A 35 14.13 7.65 -4.91
CA ASP A 35 13.09 7.89 -5.92
C ASP A 35 11.70 7.87 -5.28
N LEU A 36 11.35 8.99 -4.68
CA LEU A 36 10.14 9.21 -3.90
C LEU A 36 9.32 10.35 -4.51
N THR A 37 8.18 10.00 -5.10
CA THR A 37 7.20 10.96 -5.63
C THR A 37 6.13 11.26 -4.59
N MET A 38 5.79 12.53 -4.39
CA MET A 38 4.70 12.94 -3.50
C MET A 38 3.62 13.66 -4.27
N VAL A 39 2.38 13.22 -4.11
CA VAL A 39 1.18 13.81 -4.70
C VAL A 39 0.16 14.16 -3.62
N TYR A 40 -0.75 15.08 -3.90
CA TYR A 40 -1.69 15.58 -2.91
C TYR A 40 -3.13 15.24 -3.25
N ASN A 41 -3.85 14.65 -2.30
CA ASN A 41 -5.30 14.69 -2.29
C ASN A 41 -5.76 15.94 -1.54
N ASN A 42 -5.96 17.04 -2.25
CA ASN A 42 -6.42 18.29 -1.63
C ASN A 42 -7.86 18.21 -1.11
N GLY A 43 -8.63 17.22 -1.58
CA GLY A 43 -10.00 16.96 -1.15
C GLY A 43 -10.13 15.90 -0.04
N TYR A 44 -9.04 15.50 0.60
CA TYR A 44 -8.98 14.36 1.53
C TYR A 44 -10.09 14.35 2.61
N ALA A 45 -10.52 15.52 3.08
CA ALA A 45 -11.54 15.64 4.11
C ALA A 45 -12.97 15.32 3.62
N ALA A 46 -13.20 15.33 2.30
CA ALA A 46 -14.51 15.13 1.65
C ALA A 46 -14.51 13.93 0.67
N THR A 47 -13.38 13.21 0.57
CA THR A 47 -13.21 12.07 -0.34
C THR A 47 -12.83 10.80 0.43
N ASP A 48 -12.99 9.67 -0.21
CA ASP A 48 -12.65 8.37 0.34
C ASP A 48 -11.20 7.94 0.03
N MET A 49 -10.81 6.77 0.52
CA MET A 49 -9.51 6.16 0.26
C MET A 49 -9.33 5.84 -1.24
N LEU A 50 -10.40 5.43 -1.94
CA LEU A 50 -10.34 5.10 -3.36
C LEU A 50 -9.88 6.31 -4.19
N THR A 51 -10.38 7.51 -3.85
CA THR A 51 -9.94 8.75 -4.49
C THR A 51 -8.43 8.98 -4.30
N SER A 52 -7.92 8.79 -3.10
CA SER A 52 -6.47 8.90 -2.83
C SER A 52 -5.67 7.87 -3.64
N ILE A 53 -6.17 6.65 -3.74
CA ILE A 53 -5.52 5.60 -4.54
C ILE A 53 -5.49 5.97 -6.02
N LYS A 54 -6.58 6.48 -6.59
CA LYS A 54 -6.63 6.94 -7.98
C LYS A 54 -5.64 8.07 -8.25
N ILE A 55 -5.51 9.02 -7.33
CA ILE A 55 -4.50 10.09 -7.42
C ILE A 55 -3.09 9.49 -7.45
N GLY A 56 -2.80 8.53 -6.57
CA GLY A 56 -1.52 7.83 -6.55
C GLY A 56 -1.25 7.08 -7.85
N LEU A 57 -2.22 6.30 -8.32
CA LEU A 57 -2.09 5.51 -9.56
C LEU A 57 -1.89 6.38 -10.81
N SER A 58 -2.47 7.57 -10.83
CA SER A 58 -2.26 8.53 -11.93
C SER A 58 -0.85 9.13 -11.96
N ALA A 59 -0.07 8.93 -10.89
CA ALA A 59 1.27 9.50 -10.73
C ALA A 59 2.38 8.46 -10.70
N ILE A 60 2.08 7.16 -10.61
CA ILE A 60 3.11 6.12 -10.68
C ILE A 60 3.65 6.03 -12.11
N PRO A 61 4.96 5.79 -12.28
CA PRO A 61 5.53 5.52 -13.60
C PRO A 61 5.05 4.15 -14.12
N PRO A 62 5.25 3.87 -15.42
CA PRO A 62 4.98 2.54 -15.97
C PRO A 62 5.69 1.45 -15.18
N CYS A 63 4.95 0.40 -14.81
CA CYS A 63 5.44 -0.75 -14.04
C CYS A 63 4.65 -2.00 -14.41
N ASP A 64 5.16 -3.19 -14.07
CA ASP A 64 4.45 -4.44 -14.29
C ASP A 64 3.42 -4.70 -13.19
N ALA A 65 3.73 -4.29 -11.95
CA ALA A 65 2.85 -4.40 -10.79
C ALA A 65 3.22 -3.34 -9.75
N PHE A 66 2.30 -3.07 -8.82
CA PHE A 66 2.51 -2.12 -7.73
C PHE A 66 1.98 -2.65 -6.39
N PHE A 67 2.71 -2.36 -5.32
CA PHE A 67 2.21 -2.57 -3.96
C PHE A 67 1.33 -1.40 -3.52
N LEU A 68 0.26 -1.72 -2.78
CA LEU A 68 -0.60 -0.72 -2.15
C LEU A 68 -0.54 -0.88 -0.63
N LEU A 69 -0.02 0.13 0.06
CA LEU A 69 0.12 0.12 1.52
C LEU A 69 -0.45 1.39 2.14
N PRO A 70 -1.41 1.29 3.09
CA PRO A 70 -1.83 2.42 3.92
C PRO A 70 -0.66 2.99 4.74
N GLY A 71 -0.64 4.32 4.90
CA GLY A 71 0.47 4.99 5.58
C GLY A 71 0.53 4.78 7.10
N ASP A 72 -0.54 4.28 7.68
CA ASP A 72 -0.69 3.93 9.11
C ASP A 72 -0.25 2.51 9.45
N MET A 73 0.29 1.76 8.49
CA MET A 73 0.82 0.40 8.67
C MET A 73 2.36 0.37 8.55
N PRO A 74 3.10 0.89 9.56
CA PRO A 74 4.53 1.12 9.43
C PRO A 74 5.42 -0.10 9.62
N VAL A 75 4.90 -1.22 10.13
CA VAL A 75 5.70 -2.35 10.64
C VAL A 75 5.56 -3.64 9.82
N VAL A 76 5.06 -3.55 8.60
CA VAL A 76 5.02 -4.69 7.68
C VAL A 76 6.45 -5.16 7.40
N ALA A 77 6.70 -6.45 7.61
CA ALA A 77 8.01 -7.05 7.42
C ALA A 77 8.38 -7.14 5.94
N LYS A 78 9.69 -7.01 5.64
CA LYS A 78 10.20 -7.16 4.26
C LYS A 78 9.90 -8.56 3.68
N GLU A 79 9.91 -9.57 4.52
CA GLU A 79 9.62 -10.96 4.15
C GLU A 79 8.21 -11.10 3.54
N THR A 80 7.25 -10.32 4.03
CA THR A 80 5.88 -10.29 3.51
C THR A 80 5.84 -9.72 2.08
N PHE A 81 6.52 -8.60 1.82
CA PHE A 81 6.62 -8.05 0.46
C PHE A 81 7.23 -9.07 -0.50
N LEU A 82 8.33 -9.73 -0.09
CA LEU A 82 9.01 -10.74 -0.91
C LEU A 82 8.14 -11.99 -1.13
N ALA A 83 7.38 -12.44 -0.14
CA ALA A 83 6.49 -13.59 -0.27
C ALA A 83 5.37 -13.29 -1.26
N VAL A 84 4.73 -12.12 -1.16
CA VAL A 84 3.67 -11.68 -2.06
C VAL A 84 4.20 -11.50 -3.48
N TYR A 85 5.39 -10.91 -3.64
CA TYR A 85 6.02 -10.76 -4.95
C TYR A 85 6.25 -12.12 -5.65
N ARG A 86 6.80 -13.11 -4.93
CA ARG A 86 7.07 -14.45 -5.47
C ARG A 86 5.82 -15.23 -5.86
N ALA A 87 4.67 -14.86 -5.30
CA ALA A 87 3.41 -15.53 -5.58
C ALA A 87 2.67 -14.97 -6.81
N MET A 88 3.15 -13.84 -7.38
CA MET A 88 2.55 -13.28 -8.60
C MET A 88 2.79 -14.22 -9.78
N PRO A 89 1.72 -14.61 -10.51
CA PRO A 89 1.88 -15.40 -11.73
C PRO A 89 2.47 -14.53 -12.85
N GLU A 90 3.35 -15.13 -13.67
CA GLU A 90 4.06 -14.39 -14.71
C GLU A 90 3.17 -13.96 -15.88
N ASN A 91 2.17 -14.76 -16.24
CA ASN A 91 1.45 -14.61 -17.51
C ASN A 91 -0.03 -14.23 -17.37
N THR A 92 -0.55 -14.19 -16.16
CA THR A 92 -1.97 -13.91 -15.88
C THR A 92 -2.09 -12.69 -14.98
N PRO A 93 -2.99 -11.72 -15.28
CA PRO A 93 -3.24 -10.62 -14.36
C PRO A 93 -3.68 -11.15 -13.00
N ALA A 94 -3.06 -10.68 -11.93
CA ALA A 94 -3.39 -11.14 -10.59
C ALA A 94 -3.32 -10.01 -9.55
N ILE A 95 -3.98 -10.28 -8.42
CA ILE A 95 -3.97 -9.43 -7.23
C ILE A 95 -3.56 -10.36 -6.08
N ALA A 96 -2.30 -10.29 -5.67
CA ALA A 96 -1.76 -11.13 -4.61
C ALA A 96 -1.88 -10.46 -3.25
N PHE A 97 -2.56 -11.11 -2.30
CA PHE A 97 -2.73 -10.64 -0.93
C PHE A 97 -1.95 -11.49 0.05
N PRO A 98 -1.23 -10.89 1.00
CA PRO A 98 -0.83 -11.63 2.18
C PRO A 98 -2.07 -12.00 2.99
N THR A 99 -2.08 -13.18 3.60
CA THR A 99 -3.15 -13.61 4.51
C THR A 99 -2.59 -13.96 5.87
N LEU A 100 -3.26 -13.48 6.91
CA LEU A 100 -3.00 -13.81 8.29
C LEU A 100 -4.29 -14.37 8.90
N GLU A 101 -4.21 -15.56 9.50
CA GLU A 101 -5.38 -16.27 10.05
C GLU A 101 -6.53 -16.44 9.02
N GLY A 102 -6.18 -16.61 7.73
CA GLY A 102 -7.15 -16.78 6.64
C GLY A 102 -7.77 -15.48 6.11
N TYR A 103 -7.43 -14.32 6.67
CA TYR A 103 -7.94 -13.02 6.22
C TYR A 103 -6.92 -12.28 5.36
N ARG A 104 -7.38 -11.72 4.23
CA ARG A 104 -6.56 -10.85 3.36
C ARG A 104 -6.11 -9.61 4.11
N LYS A 105 -4.83 -9.27 3.95
CA LYS A 105 -4.17 -8.15 4.61
C LYS A 105 -3.43 -7.27 3.62
N HIS A 106 -2.75 -6.25 4.13
CA HIS A 106 -1.86 -5.37 3.37
C HIS A 106 -0.40 -5.81 3.53
N PRO A 107 0.43 -5.53 2.54
CA PRO A 107 0.13 -4.89 1.26
C PRO A 107 -0.28 -5.89 0.18
N PRO A 108 -1.34 -5.69 -0.60
CA PRO A 108 -1.52 -6.41 -1.85
C PRO A 108 -0.49 -5.96 -2.88
N LEU A 109 -0.08 -6.89 -3.75
CA LEU A 109 0.62 -6.61 -5.01
C LEU A 109 -0.39 -6.76 -6.15
N ILE A 110 -0.52 -5.75 -6.97
CA ILE A 110 -1.56 -5.63 -7.98
C ILE A 110 -0.89 -5.49 -9.34
N ASP A 111 -1.25 -6.36 -10.27
CA ASP A 111 -0.80 -6.25 -11.67
C ASP A 111 -1.25 -4.91 -12.27
N SER A 112 -0.35 -4.23 -12.97
CA SER A 112 -0.62 -2.91 -13.54
C SER A 112 -1.74 -2.90 -14.58
N ARG A 113 -2.07 -4.05 -15.17
CA ARG A 113 -3.21 -4.20 -16.08
C ARG A 113 -4.55 -3.86 -15.44
N PHE A 114 -4.65 -3.88 -14.10
CA PHE A 114 -5.84 -3.43 -13.37
C PHE A 114 -5.91 -1.91 -13.15
N ILE A 115 -4.86 -1.14 -13.45
CA ILE A 115 -4.87 0.31 -13.24
C ILE A 115 -6.01 1.01 -13.97
N PRO A 116 -6.26 0.76 -15.28
CA PRO A 116 -7.38 1.40 -15.98
C PRO A 116 -8.73 1.11 -15.33
N ASP A 117 -8.94 -0.14 -14.90
CA ASP A 117 -10.20 -0.56 -14.29
C ASP A 117 -10.38 0.09 -12.90
N ILE A 118 -9.31 0.16 -12.08
CA ILE A 118 -9.36 0.87 -10.79
C ILE A 118 -9.64 2.37 -10.98
N LEU A 119 -9.02 3.00 -11.97
CA LEU A 119 -9.22 4.43 -12.26
C LEU A 119 -10.68 4.74 -12.65
N HIS A 120 -11.35 3.83 -13.37
CA HIS A 120 -12.75 4.00 -13.79
C HIS A 120 -13.77 3.48 -12.76
N TYR A 121 -13.32 2.68 -11.77
CA TYR A 121 -14.22 2.11 -10.77
C TYR A 121 -14.78 3.20 -9.84
N ASP A 122 -16.11 3.23 -9.65
CA ASP A 122 -16.83 4.21 -8.82
C ASP A 122 -17.78 3.54 -7.80
N GLY A 123 -17.60 2.24 -7.56
CA GLY A 123 -18.45 1.46 -6.68
C GLY A 123 -18.42 1.92 -5.22
N ALA A 124 -19.59 1.86 -4.57
CA ALA A 124 -19.84 2.38 -3.22
C ALA A 124 -19.00 1.72 -2.10
N GLU A 125 -18.45 0.52 -2.34
CA GLU A 125 -17.64 -0.20 -1.35
C GLU A 125 -16.12 0.07 -1.48
N GLY A 126 -15.72 1.09 -2.26
CA GLY A 126 -14.33 1.39 -2.53
C GLY A 126 -13.59 0.19 -3.13
N LEU A 127 -12.29 0.04 -2.86
CA LEU A 127 -11.52 -1.09 -3.38
C LEU A 127 -12.01 -2.47 -2.93
N ARG A 128 -12.72 -2.57 -1.81
CA ARG A 128 -13.29 -3.86 -1.39
C ARG A 128 -14.29 -4.39 -2.41
N GLY A 129 -15.11 -3.51 -3.00
CA GLY A 129 -16.01 -3.88 -4.09
C GLY A 129 -15.26 -4.26 -5.35
N PHE A 130 -14.19 -3.55 -5.68
CA PHE A 130 -13.33 -3.89 -6.80
C PHE A 130 -12.73 -5.32 -6.66
N TRP A 131 -12.23 -5.67 -5.48
CA TRP A 131 -11.70 -7.02 -5.23
C TRP A 131 -12.75 -8.11 -5.41
N LYS A 132 -14.01 -7.85 -5.02
CA LYS A 132 -15.11 -8.81 -5.23
C LYS A 132 -15.42 -9.05 -6.71
N LEU A 133 -15.29 -8.03 -7.55
CA LEU A 133 -15.50 -8.15 -8.99
C LEU A 133 -14.38 -8.93 -9.69
N HIS A 134 -13.19 -8.96 -9.10
CA HIS A 134 -12.00 -9.63 -9.64
C HIS A 134 -11.53 -10.80 -8.75
N GLU A 135 -12.46 -11.48 -8.10
CA GLU A 135 -12.16 -12.56 -7.16
C GLU A 135 -11.41 -13.72 -7.81
N ASP A 136 -11.67 -13.98 -9.08
CA ASP A 136 -11.00 -14.98 -9.91
C ASP A 136 -9.52 -14.66 -10.21
N ALA A 137 -9.14 -13.40 -10.11
CA ALA A 137 -7.75 -12.94 -10.24
C ALA A 137 -7.00 -12.88 -8.90
N VAL A 138 -7.65 -13.19 -7.78
CA VAL A 138 -7.03 -13.08 -6.47
C VAL A 138 -6.17 -14.31 -6.15
N VAL A 139 -4.92 -14.04 -5.76
CA VAL A 139 -3.98 -15.00 -5.19
C VAL A 139 -3.76 -14.69 -3.72
N THR A 140 -3.75 -15.68 -2.85
CA THR A 140 -3.51 -15.51 -1.41
C THR A 140 -2.23 -16.18 -0.96
N VAL A 141 -1.48 -15.51 -0.09
CA VAL A 141 -0.17 -15.95 0.42
C VAL A 141 -0.20 -15.96 1.94
N PRO A 142 -0.22 -17.13 2.59
CA PRO A 142 -0.12 -17.20 4.04
C PRO A 142 1.19 -16.60 4.54
N VAL A 143 1.12 -15.70 5.50
CA VAL A 143 2.26 -15.07 6.16
C VAL A 143 2.09 -15.11 7.68
N ASP A 144 3.21 -15.11 8.41
CA ASP A 144 3.23 -15.01 9.87
C ASP A 144 3.78 -13.62 10.25
N ASP A 145 3.06 -12.57 9.83
CA ASP A 145 3.48 -11.18 10.04
C ASP A 145 2.33 -10.36 10.62
N VAL A 146 2.36 -10.14 11.92
CA VAL A 146 1.38 -9.29 12.62
C VAL A 146 1.44 -7.83 12.15
N GLY A 147 2.52 -7.39 11.51
CA GLY A 147 2.62 -6.07 10.90
C GLY A 147 1.58 -5.82 9.81
N CYS A 148 1.13 -6.89 9.15
CA CYS A 148 0.04 -6.84 8.16
C CYS A 148 -1.34 -6.51 8.75
N TRP A 149 -1.46 -6.51 10.07
CA TRP A 149 -2.68 -6.20 10.83
C TRP A 149 -2.50 -4.98 11.76
N THR A 150 -1.29 -4.44 11.85
CA THR A 150 -0.98 -3.36 12.79
C THR A 150 -1.17 -2.01 12.10
N ASP A 151 -2.35 -1.43 12.27
CA ASP A 151 -2.64 -0.04 11.96
C ASP A 151 -2.42 0.85 13.22
N LEU A 152 -2.07 2.10 13.00
CA LEU A 152 -1.78 3.08 14.06
C LEU A 152 -2.81 4.21 14.09
N ASP A 153 -4.07 3.86 14.39
CA ASP A 153 -5.20 4.79 14.43
C ASP A 153 -5.20 5.67 15.69
N THR A 154 -4.53 5.24 16.75
CA THR A 154 -4.53 5.95 18.03
C THR A 154 -3.11 6.17 18.59
N PHE A 155 -2.96 7.21 19.42
CA PHE A 155 -1.70 7.46 20.12
C PHE A 155 -1.27 6.28 21.01
N ALA A 156 -2.22 5.54 21.57
CA ALA A 156 -1.93 4.36 22.38
C ALA A 156 -1.36 3.20 21.53
N GLN A 157 -1.88 2.99 20.31
CA GLN A 157 -1.32 2.02 19.36
C GLN A 157 0.08 2.44 18.91
N TYR A 158 0.27 3.72 18.56
CA TYR A 158 1.58 4.28 18.23
C TYR A 158 2.60 4.05 19.35
N SER A 159 2.27 4.40 20.59
CA SER A 159 3.19 4.25 21.74
C SER A 159 3.59 2.79 21.97
N ARG A 160 2.64 1.85 21.86
CA ARG A 160 2.94 0.41 21.96
C ARG A 160 3.82 -0.08 20.82
N CYS A 161 3.58 0.40 19.61
CA CYS A 161 4.38 0.09 18.44
C CYS A 161 5.82 0.55 18.63
N VAL A 162 6.03 1.80 19.04
CA VAL A 162 7.37 2.37 19.32
C VAL A 162 8.10 1.54 20.36
N GLN A 163 7.46 1.19 21.49
CA GLN A 163 8.08 0.35 22.53
C GLN A 163 8.52 -1.02 22.02
N ARG A 164 7.76 -1.60 21.10
CA ARG A 164 8.04 -2.96 20.55
C ARG A 164 9.15 -2.97 19.50
N TYR A 165 9.31 -1.91 18.72
CA TYR A 165 10.19 -1.88 17.54
C TYR A 165 11.38 -0.93 17.67
N GLN A 166 11.54 -0.21 18.78
CA GLN A 166 12.73 0.60 19.10
C GLN A 166 13.65 -0.03 20.16
N GLY A 167 13.33 -1.25 20.63
CA GLY A 167 14.13 -2.02 21.62
C GLY A 167 15.19 -2.91 20.88
#